data_3327861cab9e50f97ac2fc4532f5fc9c
#
_entry.id   3327861cab9e50f97ac2fc4532f5fc9c
#
_cell.length_a   1.000
_cell.length_b   1.000
_cell.length_c   1.000
_cell.angle_alpha   90.00
_cell.angle_beta   90.00
_cell.angle_gamma   90.00
#
_symmetry.space_group_name_H-M   'P 1'
#
loop_
_entity.id
_entity.type
_entity.pdbx_description
1 polymer ?
#
loop_
_entity_poly.entity_id
_entity_poly.type
_entity_poly.pdbx_seq_one_letter_code
_entity_poly.pdbx_strand_id
1 'polypeptide(L)'
;MRRNSISGKSFLGIVFIVLLGLSSCKTTRVVTTTPSVTPIIVKPIGAGKLIRSIENNAFDYKYLSIKKISCQFDNGKTKMSFKASIQVAKDKEIVIMVSKINIPVARLWLTPDSVKSVNFMDDTYVIDDYSYLSSVLGMDVDFQTVNAIVSNDLLSLDAEKNEKDNREYETTIDSGMYVLQSVKNLKTDNVKPKIRERKLNRTSKKLVEGSPVRQWLYVDPVTFKLRKMKVEDAANSRNLSIEFSDFAEIKKQLYPGEIFLHFFSPDNNMQMRMKLSNFSMEEEKSPRFKVPENFTRTLHD
;
A
#
# COMPACT_ATOMS: atom_id res chain seq x y z
N MET A 1 74.36 -23.96 39.00
CA MET A 1 73.46 -23.85 37.86
C MET A 1 73.13 -25.24 37.31
N ARG A 2 71.95 -25.79 37.61
CA ARG A 2 71.47 -27.07 37.08
C ARG A 2 70.39 -26.76 36.06
N ARG A 3 70.67 -27.10 34.78
CA ARG A 3 69.70 -27.12 33.69
C ARG A 3 68.92 -28.43 33.79
N ASN A 4 67.64 -28.34 34.05
CA ASN A 4 66.74 -29.48 33.95
C ASN A 4 66.33 -29.63 32.46
N SER A 5 66.87 -30.70 31.84
CA SER A 5 66.45 -31.17 30.53
C SER A 5 65.12 -31.89 30.67
N ILE A 6 64.03 -31.31 30.12
CA ILE A 6 62.72 -31.97 30.04
C ILE A 6 62.80 -32.98 28.89
N SER A 7 62.66 -34.27 29.27
CA SER A 7 62.68 -35.39 28.35
C SER A 7 61.57 -35.30 27.28
N GLY A 8 61.96 -35.38 25.99
CA GLY A 8 61.06 -35.28 24.83
C GLY A 8 59.92 -36.31 24.76
N LYS A 9 59.91 -37.31 25.66
CA LYS A 9 58.86 -38.31 25.74
C LYS A 9 57.57 -37.80 26.44
N SER A 10 57.74 -36.86 27.37
CA SER A 10 56.56 -36.24 28.06
C SER A 10 55.82 -35.22 27.18
N PHE A 11 56.51 -34.56 26.26
CA PHE A 11 55.96 -33.60 25.35
C PHE A 11 55.09 -34.28 24.26
N LEU A 12 55.49 -35.47 23.78
CA LEU A 12 54.72 -36.22 22.80
C LEU A 12 53.39 -36.79 23.36
N GLY A 13 53.39 -37.14 24.65
CA GLY A 13 52.17 -37.63 25.35
C GLY A 13 51.10 -36.54 25.50
N ILE A 14 51.49 -35.30 25.78
CA ILE A 14 50.58 -34.18 25.97
C ILE A 14 49.95 -33.73 24.62
N VAL A 15 50.73 -33.76 23.54
CA VAL A 15 50.24 -33.44 22.19
C VAL A 15 49.22 -34.48 21.70
N PHE A 16 49.42 -35.77 22.06
CA PHE A 16 48.48 -36.83 21.65
C PHE A 16 47.14 -36.78 22.40
N ILE A 17 47.10 -36.33 23.66
CA ILE A 17 45.85 -36.15 24.46
C ILE A 17 45.07 -34.93 23.97
N VAL A 18 45.69 -33.87 23.48
CA VAL A 18 45.03 -32.68 22.93
C VAL A 18 44.40 -32.98 21.57
N LEU A 19 44.93 -33.89 20.76
CA LEU A 19 44.41 -34.29 19.46
C LEU A 19 43.17 -35.18 19.54
N LEU A 20 42.91 -35.87 20.65
CA LEU A 20 41.76 -36.74 20.85
C LEU A 20 40.51 -36.00 21.40
N GLY A 21 40.68 -34.71 21.82
CA GLY A 21 39.59 -33.88 22.36
C GLY A 21 38.75 -33.15 21.32
N LEU A 22 39.10 -33.18 20.03
CA LEU A 22 38.44 -32.36 19.00
C LEU A 22 37.40 -33.09 18.13
N SER A 23 37.03 -34.33 18.44
CA SER A 23 36.12 -35.14 17.62
C SER A 23 34.69 -35.22 18.16
N SER A 24 34.20 -34.26 18.95
CA SER A 24 32.82 -34.23 19.43
C SER A 24 32.07 -32.99 18.94
N CYS A 25 32.10 -32.71 17.64
CA CYS A 25 31.08 -31.90 17.01
C CYS A 25 29.88 -32.79 16.70
N LYS A 26 28.94 -32.91 17.64
CA LYS A 26 27.58 -33.36 17.33
C LYS A 26 26.96 -32.29 16.44
N THR A 27 26.98 -32.52 15.13
CA THR A 27 26.15 -31.76 14.18
C THR A 27 24.70 -32.08 14.51
N THR A 28 24.08 -31.26 15.32
CA THR A 28 22.62 -31.24 15.47
C THR A 28 22.08 -30.83 14.11
N ARG A 29 21.61 -31.81 13.32
CA ARG A 29 20.78 -31.50 12.16
C ARG A 29 19.57 -30.76 12.71
N VAL A 30 19.55 -29.46 12.55
CA VAL A 30 18.29 -28.70 12.66
C VAL A 30 17.40 -29.24 11.57
N VAL A 31 16.50 -30.15 11.96
CA VAL A 31 15.38 -30.51 11.12
C VAL A 31 14.56 -29.22 11.03
N THR A 32 14.81 -28.46 9.99
CA THR A 32 13.91 -27.39 9.61
C THR A 32 12.61 -28.08 9.21
N THR A 33 11.75 -28.31 10.18
CA THR A 33 10.37 -28.61 9.91
C THR A 33 9.81 -27.36 9.25
N THR A 34 9.88 -27.32 7.94
CA THR A 34 9.04 -26.41 7.15
C THR A 34 7.62 -26.69 7.64
N PRO A 35 6.91 -25.73 8.25
CA PRO A 35 5.55 -25.98 8.64
C PRO A 35 4.82 -26.44 7.38
N SER A 36 4.31 -27.67 7.42
CA SER A 36 3.42 -28.20 6.39
C SER A 36 2.23 -27.28 6.35
N VAL A 37 2.27 -26.26 5.52
CA VAL A 37 1.14 -25.39 5.22
C VAL A 37 0.17 -26.30 4.48
N THR A 38 -0.79 -26.88 5.22
CA THR A 38 -1.90 -27.57 4.60
C THR A 38 -2.53 -26.56 3.63
N PRO A 39 -2.60 -26.86 2.33
CA PRO A 39 -3.14 -25.91 1.38
C PRO A 39 -4.60 -25.62 1.76
N ILE A 40 -4.88 -24.36 2.08
CA ILE A 40 -6.24 -23.93 2.36
C ILE A 40 -7.01 -24.06 1.05
N ILE A 41 -7.96 -25.00 1.01
CA ILE A 41 -8.85 -25.14 -0.15
C ILE A 41 -9.84 -23.97 -0.11
N VAL A 42 -9.57 -22.95 -0.90
CA VAL A 42 -10.43 -21.77 -1.02
C VAL A 42 -11.66 -22.17 -1.84
N LYS A 43 -12.85 -22.06 -1.24
CA LYS A 43 -14.11 -22.33 -1.94
C LYS A 43 -14.61 -21.09 -2.64
N PRO A 44 -15.09 -21.18 -3.90
CA PRO A 44 -15.66 -20.02 -4.61
C PRO A 44 -16.82 -19.39 -3.83
N ILE A 45 -16.83 -18.05 -3.80
CA ILE A 45 -17.94 -17.26 -3.23
C ILE A 45 -18.32 -16.16 -4.21
N GLY A 46 -19.58 -15.74 -4.21
CA GLY A 46 -20.04 -14.66 -5.08
C GLY A 46 -19.56 -13.27 -4.62
N ALA A 47 -19.48 -12.33 -5.56
CA ALA A 47 -18.96 -10.99 -5.33
C ALA A 47 -19.64 -10.26 -4.16
N GLY A 48 -20.95 -10.26 -4.09
CA GLY A 48 -21.68 -9.62 -2.98
C GLY A 48 -21.40 -10.24 -1.61
N LYS A 49 -21.09 -11.56 -1.53
CA LYS A 49 -20.66 -12.19 -0.28
C LYS A 49 -19.23 -11.78 0.07
N LEU A 50 -18.33 -11.73 -0.92
CA LEU A 50 -16.95 -11.31 -0.70
C LEU A 50 -16.88 -9.86 -0.23
N ILE A 51 -17.60 -8.95 -0.89
CA ILE A 51 -17.68 -7.53 -0.51
C ILE A 51 -18.12 -7.39 0.94
N ARG A 52 -19.26 -8.00 1.32
CA ARG A 52 -19.72 -7.98 2.73
C ARG A 52 -18.71 -8.56 3.70
N SER A 53 -17.97 -9.60 3.29
CA SER A 53 -16.92 -10.17 4.16
C SER A 53 -15.75 -9.21 4.36
N ILE A 54 -15.36 -8.46 3.33
CA ILE A 54 -14.32 -7.42 3.43
C ILE A 54 -14.82 -6.30 4.37
N GLU A 55 -16.03 -5.78 4.14
CA GLU A 55 -16.62 -4.71 4.94
C GLU A 55 -16.74 -5.10 6.42
N ASN A 56 -17.22 -6.33 6.71
CA ASN A 56 -17.34 -6.84 8.09
C ASN A 56 -15.98 -7.06 8.78
N ASN A 57 -14.90 -7.16 8.01
CA ASN A 57 -13.54 -7.30 8.51
C ASN A 57 -12.69 -6.05 8.26
N ALA A 58 -13.28 -4.93 7.82
CA ALA A 58 -12.59 -3.66 7.65
C ALA A 58 -11.95 -3.21 8.98
N PHE A 59 -10.91 -2.38 8.88
CA PHE A 59 -10.28 -1.82 10.08
C PHE A 59 -11.16 -0.66 10.60
N ASP A 60 -11.86 -0.90 11.69
CA ASP A 60 -12.77 0.08 12.28
C ASP A 60 -12.03 1.02 13.24
N TYR A 61 -12.11 2.31 12.97
CA TYR A 61 -11.53 3.37 13.77
C TYR A 61 -12.32 4.68 13.59
N LYS A 62 -12.31 5.51 14.61
CA LYS A 62 -12.75 6.90 14.52
C LYS A 62 -11.55 7.82 14.27
N TYR A 63 -10.47 7.53 14.98
CA TYR A 63 -9.18 8.19 14.85
C TYR A 63 -8.07 7.14 14.68
N LEU A 64 -7.15 7.39 13.76
CA LEU A 64 -5.97 6.56 13.57
C LEU A 64 -4.75 7.46 13.46
N SER A 65 -3.76 7.21 14.30
CA SER A 65 -2.45 7.86 14.22
C SER A 65 -1.38 6.81 14.00
N ILE A 66 -0.56 6.98 12.96
CA ILE A 66 0.62 6.17 12.67
C ILE A 66 1.82 7.09 12.84
N LYS A 67 2.45 7.02 14.02
CA LYS A 67 3.47 8.01 14.44
C LYS A 67 4.82 7.80 13.76
N LYS A 68 5.08 6.60 13.24
CA LYS A 68 6.35 6.27 12.60
C LYS A 68 6.13 5.46 11.33
N ILE A 69 6.40 6.09 10.22
CA ILE A 69 6.42 5.46 8.89
C ILE A 69 7.81 5.65 8.31
N SER A 70 8.49 4.56 7.98
CA SER A 70 9.79 4.60 7.30
C SER A 70 9.54 4.40 5.81
N CYS A 71 9.82 5.44 5.03
CA CYS A 71 9.55 5.48 3.59
C CYS A 71 10.84 5.30 2.80
N GLN A 72 10.76 4.48 1.75
CA GLN A 72 11.78 4.34 0.70
C GLN A 72 11.11 4.63 -0.64
N PHE A 73 11.61 5.60 -1.34
CA PHE A 73 11.11 6.07 -2.62
C PHE A 73 12.15 5.81 -3.71
N ASP A 74 11.71 5.35 -4.87
CA ASP A 74 12.52 5.14 -6.06
C ASP A 74 11.67 5.46 -7.30
N ASN A 75 12.11 6.39 -8.15
CA ASN A 75 11.46 6.68 -9.43
C ASN A 75 12.37 6.37 -10.63
N GLY A 76 13.37 5.53 -10.44
CA GLY A 76 14.37 5.17 -11.45
C GLY A 76 15.48 6.21 -11.62
N LYS A 77 15.23 7.48 -11.29
CA LYS A 77 16.21 8.58 -11.35
C LYS A 77 16.72 8.97 -9.96
N THR A 78 15.84 8.94 -8.99
CA THR A 78 16.13 9.37 -7.61
C THR A 78 15.69 8.29 -6.63
N LYS A 79 16.61 7.94 -5.73
CA LYS A 79 16.32 7.07 -4.57
C LYS A 79 16.48 7.88 -3.31
N MET A 80 15.45 7.87 -2.46
CA MET A 80 15.50 8.58 -1.19
C MET A 80 14.79 7.81 -0.08
N SER A 81 15.24 8.07 1.14
CA SER A 81 14.58 7.58 2.36
C SER A 81 14.20 8.76 3.22
N PHE A 82 12.99 8.69 3.78
CA PHE A 82 12.46 9.71 4.67
C PHE A 82 11.53 9.08 5.69
N LYS A 83 11.08 9.86 6.65
CA LYS A 83 10.09 9.44 7.64
C LYS A 83 8.80 10.20 7.41
N ALA A 84 7.68 9.56 7.74
CA ALA A 84 6.39 10.21 7.76
C ALA A 84 5.62 9.82 9.03
N SER A 85 4.59 10.59 9.32
CA SER A 85 3.51 10.22 10.22
C SER A 85 2.18 10.60 9.60
N ILE A 86 1.13 9.85 9.95
CA ILE A 86 -0.22 10.09 9.45
C ILE A 86 -1.17 10.16 10.64
N GLN A 87 -2.06 11.14 10.62
CA GLN A 87 -3.21 11.26 11.51
C GLN A 87 -4.47 11.30 10.67
N VAL A 88 -5.44 10.47 11.00
CA VAL A 88 -6.70 10.33 10.28
C VAL A 88 -7.86 10.52 11.24
N ALA A 89 -8.75 11.45 10.94
CA ALA A 89 -10.12 11.43 11.43
C ALA A 89 -10.99 10.86 10.29
N LYS A 90 -11.53 9.66 10.51
CA LYS A 90 -12.22 8.87 9.46
C LYS A 90 -13.25 9.75 8.73
N ASP A 91 -13.21 9.70 7.40
CA ASP A 91 -14.09 10.42 6.46
C ASP A 91 -14.08 11.96 6.60
N LYS A 92 -13.17 12.52 7.38
CA LYS A 92 -13.08 13.97 7.63
C LYS A 92 -11.79 14.59 7.17
N GLU A 93 -10.67 14.07 7.63
CA GLU A 93 -9.36 14.61 7.29
C GLU A 93 -8.25 13.58 7.44
N ILE A 94 -7.21 13.75 6.64
CA ILE A 94 -5.94 13.04 6.73
C ILE A 94 -4.82 14.07 6.79
N VAL A 95 -4.01 14.01 7.83
CA VAL A 95 -2.84 14.89 7.98
C VAL A 95 -1.58 14.04 7.86
N ILE A 96 -0.72 14.39 6.92
CA ILE A 96 0.55 13.70 6.67
C ILE A 96 1.68 14.67 6.95
N MET A 97 2.62 14.27 7.81
CA MET A 97 3.86 15.00 8.03
C MET A 97 5.02 14.18 7.47
N VAL A 98 5.83 14.81 6.65
CA VAL A 98 7.06 14.25 6.08
C VAL A 98 8.27 14.91 6.72
N SER A 99 9.27 14.11 7.10
CA SER A 99 10.51 14.59 7.71
C SER A 99 11.73 13.84 7.17
N LYS A 100 12.86 14.54 7.11
CA LYS A 100 14.17 13.95 6.79
C LYS A 100 15.13 14.31 7.91
N ILE A 101 15.78 13.31 8.52
CA ILE A 101 16.68 13.50 9.67
C ILE A 101 16.02 14.34 10.80
N ASN A 102 14.74 14.03 11.08
CA ASN A 102 13.90 14.72 12.08
C ASN A 102 13.60 16.21 11.78
N ILE A 103 13.92 16.70 10.58
CA ILE A 103 13.58 18.04 10.11
C ILE A 103 12.29 17.93 9.29
N PRO A 104 11.24 18.71 9.58
CA PRO A 104 10.05 18.76 8.75
C PRO A 104 10.41 19.17 7.33
N VAL A 105 9.91 18.40 6.33
CA VAL A 105 10.12 18.66 4.90
C VAL A 105 8.82 19.13 4.27
N ALA A 106 7.71 18.46 4.59
CA ALA A 106 6.41 18.82 4.06
C ALA A 106 5.31 18.42 5.04
N ARG A 107 4.18 19.09 4.93
CA ARG A 107 2.95 18.74 5.63
C ARG A 107 1.77 18.88 4.70
N LEU A 108 0.93 17.85 4.67
CA LEU A 108 -0.27 17.80 3.85
C LEU A 108 -1.50 17.68 4.75
N TRP A 109 -2.56 18.39 4.39
CA TRP A 109 -3.91 18.23 4.89
C TRP A 109 -4.81 17.87 3.73
N LEU A 110 -5.49 16.76 3.87
CA LEU A 110 -6.46 16.26 2.91
C LEU A 110 -7.82 16.25 3.60
N THR A 111 -8.79 16.89 2.98
CA THR A 111 -10.20 16.83 3.36
C THR A 111 -11.01 16.36 2.15
N PRO A 112 -12.30 16.00 2.27
CA PRO A 112 -13.08 15.59 1.10
C PRO A 112 -13.03 16.57 -0.06
N ASP A 113 -12.90 17.88 0.23
CA ASP A 113 -13.03 18.94 -0.78
C ASP A 113 -11.71 19.67 -1.08
N SER A 114 -10.63 19.41 -0.33
CA SER A 114 -9.42 20.21 -0.49
C SER A 114 -8.13 19.48 -0.15
N VAL A 115 -7.09 19.88 -0.86
CA VAL A 115 -5.69 19.54 -0.62
C VAL A 115 -4.95 20.80 -0.19
N LYS A 116 -4.31 20.75 0.98
CA LYS A 116 -3.45 21.82 1.47
C LYS A 116 -2.08 21.27 1.76
N SER A 117 -1.05 21.90 1.28
CA SER A 117 0.33 21.47 1.55
C SER A 117 1.21 22.65 1.93
N VAL A 118 2.20 22.35 2.77
CA VAL A 118 3.30 23.27 3.11
C VAL A 118 4.59 22.54 2.80
N ASN A 119 5.43 23.13 1.96
CA ASN A 119 6.79 22.66 1.68
C ASN A 119 7.77 23.52 2.45
N PHE A 120 8.42 22.94 3.47
CA PHE A 120 9.39 23.63 4.32
C PHE A 120 10.80 23.72 3.72
N MET A 121 11.03 23.07 2.57
CA MET A 121 12.33 23.14 1.89
C MET A 121 12.43 24.34 0.96
N ASP A 122 11.30 24.69 0.34
CA ASP A 122 11.22 25.75 -0.66
C ASP A 122 10.42 26.96 -0.17
N ASP A 123 10.01 26.97 1.11
CA ASP A 123 9.17 27.99 1.74
C ASP A 123 7.90 28.30 0.92
N THR A 124 7.23 27.25 0.46
CA THR A 124 6.03 27.37 -0.38
C THR A 124 4.83 26.64 0.22
N TYR A 125 3.64 27.04 -0.19
CA TYR A 125 2.42 26.33 0.16
C TYR A 125 1.42 26.30 -1.00
N VAL A 126 0.54 25.28 -0.97
CA VAL A 126 -0.57 25.10 -1.91
C VAL A 126 -1.86 24.97 -1.12
N ILE A 127 -2.92 25.58 -1.65
CA ILE A 127 -4.31 25.33 -1.23
C ILE A 127 -5.08 25.18 -2.53
N ASP A 128 -5.54 23.95 -2.79
CA ASP A 128 -6.16 23.57 -4.05
C ASP A 128 -7.15 22.41 -3.85
N ASP A 129 -7.70 21.90 -4.93
CA ASP A 129 -8.47 20.66 -4.95
C ASP A 129 -7.58 19.45 -5.28
N TYR A 130 -8.20 18.31 -5.54
CA TYR A 130 -7.47 17.06 -5.84
C TYR A 130 -6.84 17.02 -7.23
N SER A 131 -7.15 17.97 -8.13
CA SER A 131 -6.48 18.09 -9.44
C SER A 131 -4.98 18.34 -9.28
N TYR A 132 -4.61 19.14 -8.26
CA TYR A 132 -3.21 19.34 -7.89
C TYR A 132 -2.51 18.03 -7.53
N LEU A 133 -3.12 17.24 -6.63
CA LEU A 133 -2.52 15.97 -6.20
C LEU A 133 -2.46 14.96 -7.36
N SER A 134 -3.51 14.92 -8.19
CA SER A 134 -3.59 14.07 -9.37
C SER A 134 -2.50 14.41 -10.40
N SER A 135 -2.21 15.70 -10.61
CA SER A 135 -1.13 16.11 -11.52
C SER A 135 0.25 15.75 -10.99
N VAL A 136 0.49 15.98 -9.69
CA VAL A 136 1.78 15.64 -9.04
C VAL A 136 2.05 14.15 -9.09
N LEU A 137 1.02 13.32 -8.88
CA LEU A 137 1.12 11.87 -8.87
C LEU A 137 0.99 11.24 -10.27
N GLY A 138 0.50 12.00 -11.26
CA GLY A 138 0.27 11.52 -12.61
C GLY A 138 -0.88 10.50 -12.72
N MET A 139 -1.82 10.52 -11.77
CA MET A 139 -2.97 9.62 -11.70
C MET A 139 -4.14 10.31 -10.98
N ASP A 140 -5.37 9.93 -11.33
CA ASP A 140 -6.54 10.46 -10.65
C ASP A 140 -6.59 9.96 -9.20
N VAL A 141 -6.57 10.90 -8.27
CA VAL A 141 -6.61 10.65 -6.83
C VAL A 141 -7.60 11.59 -6.20
N ASP A 142 -8.45 11.05 -5.33
CA ASP A 142 -9.37 11.80 -4.50
C ASP A 142 -9.19 11.45 -3.01
N PHE A 143 -9.96 12.07 -2.14
CA PHE A 143 -9.93 11.79 -0.71
C PHE A 143 -10.26 10.33 -0.40
N GLN A 144 -11.26 9.77 -1.08
CA GLN A 144 -11.72 8.41 -0.83
C GLN A 144 -10.65 7.39 -1.22
N THR A 145 -9.91 7.66 -2.31
CA THR A 145 -8.76 6.83 -2.72
C THR A 145 -7.69 6.78 -1.64
N VAL A 146 -7.28 7.94 -1.11
CA VAL A 146 -6.27 7.99 -0.04
C VAL A 146 -6.79 7.34 1.24
N ASN A 147 -8.04 7.63 1.60
CA ASN A 147 -8.69 7.08 2.80
C ASN A 147 -8.79 5.55 2.71
N ALA A 148 -9.18 4.98 1.58
CA ALA A 148 -9.28 3.54 1.37
C ALA A 148 -7.91 2.85 1.48
N ILE A 149 -6.86 3.42 0.89
CA ILE A 149 -5.50 2.89 0.99
C ILE A 149 -5.03 2.89 2.45
N VAL A 150 -5.21 4.00 3.16
CA VAL A 150 -4.82 4.13 4.57
C VAL A 150 -5.64 3.21 5.46
N SER A 151 -6.91 2.99 5.17
CA SER A 151 -7.80 2.13 5.96
C SER A 151 -7.66 0.64 5.64
N ASN A 152 -6.91 0.26 4.59
CA ASN A 152 -6.91 -1.10 4.02
C ASN A 152 -8.35 -1.56 3.72
N ASP A 153 -9.11 -0.70 3.07
CA ASP A 153 -10.52 -0.90 2.77
C ASP A 153 -10.78 -0.93 1.26
N LEU A 154 -12.01 -1.19 0.87
CA LEU A 154 -12.41 -1.21 -0.54
C LEU A 154 -12.23 0.18 -1.15
N LEU A 155 -11.48 0.24 -2.25
CA LEU A 155 -11.44 1.41 -3.10
C LEU A 155 -12.62 1.37 -4.06
N SER A 156 -13.55 2.29 -3.92
CA SER A 156 -14.60 2.51 -4.92
C SER A 156 -14.07 3.48 -5.98
N LEU A 157 -13.92 3.03 -7.22
CA LEU A 157 -13.53 3.89 -8.33
C LEU A 157 -14.71 4.73 -8.86
N ASP A 158 -15.92 4.51 -8.37
CA ASP A 158 -17.12 5.25 -8.74
C ASP A 158 -17.74 5.88 -7.47
N ALA A 159 -17.54 7.17 -7.28
CA ALA A 159 -18.03 7.93 -6.11
C ALA A 159 -19.56 8.02 -6.00
N GLU A 160 -20.32 7.58 -7.02
CA GLU A 160 -21.78 7.69 -7.07
C GLU A 160 -22.53 6.39 -6.73
N LYS A 161 -21.91 5.44 -6.01
CA LYS A 161 -22.54 4.13 -5.81
C LYS A 161 -23.66 4.12 -4.77
N ASN A 162 -24.84 3.89 -5.30
CA ASN A 162 -25.95 3.28 -4.56
C ASN A 162 -25.68 1.79 -4.32
N GLU A 163 -26.08 1.25 -3.15
CA GLU A 163 -25.96 -0.15 -2.70
C GLU A 163 -26.43 -1.25 -3.69
N LYS A 164 -26.91 -0.89 -4.87
CA LYS A 164 -27.45 -1.83 -5.88
C LYS A 164 -26.43 -2.38 -6.86
N ASP A 165 -25.20 -1.90 -6.87
CA ASP A 165 -24.22 -2.20 -7.94
C ASP A 165 -23.22 -3.33 -7.66
N ASN A 166 -23.53 -4.24 -6.73
CA ASN A 166 -22.76 -5.49 -6.55
C ASN A 166 -22.68 -6.37 -7.84
N ARG A 167 -23.38 -5.98 -8.90
CA ARG A 167 -23.38 -6.65 -10.21
C ARG A 167 -22.20 -6.26 -11.11
N GLU A 168 -21.42 -5.28 -10.72
CA GLU A 168 -20.26 -4.81 -11.48
C GLU A 168 -18.94 -5.52 -11.13
N TYR A 169 -19.01 -6.51 -10.23
CA TYR A 169 -17.84 -7.26 -9.81
C TYR A 169 -18.01 -8.77 -10.05
N GLU A 170 -16.95 -9.39 -10.55
CA GLU A 170 -16.79 -10.85 -10.61
C GLU A 170 -15.75 -11.30 -9.59
N THR A 171 -15.91 -12.55 -9.13
CA THR A 171 -14.94 -13.17 -8.24
C THR A 171 -14.28 -14.37 -8.89
N THR A 172 -12.97 -14.46 -8.73
CA THR A 172 -12.17 -15.63 -9.08
C THR A 172 -11.28 -16.02 -7.90
N ILE A 173 -10.55 -17.11 -8.06
CA ILE A 173 -9.51 -17.52 -7.12
C ILE A 173 -8.20 -17.56 -7.89
N ASP A 174 -7.21 -16.82 -7.40
CA ASP A 174 -5.86 -16.82 -7.93
C ASP A 174 -4.84 -16.94 -6.79
N SER A 175 -3.90 -17.85 -6.95
CA SER A 175 -2.81 -18.09 -5.98
C SER A 175 -3.29 -18.26 -4.52
N GLY A 176 -4.46 -18.91 -4.34
CA GLY A 176 -5.05 -19.14 -3.03
C GLY A 176 -5.70 -17.92 -2.39
N MET A 177 -5.89 -16.83 -3.11
CA MET A 177 -6.62 -15.62 -2.68
C MET A 177 -7.93 -15.48 -3.46
N TYR A 178 -8.92 -14.84 -2.86
CA TYR A 178 -10.05 -14.33 -3.62
C TYR A 178 -9.60 -13.11 -4.43
N VAL A 179 -10.07 -13.03 -5.66
CA VAL A 179 -9.86 -11.87 -6.52
C VAL A 179 -11.22 -11.29 -6.88
N LEU A 180 -11.48 -10.07 -6.44
CA LEU A 180 -12.64 -9.29 -6.83
C LEU A 180 -12.21 -8.37 -7.99
N GLN A 181 -12.79 -8.60 -9.16
CA GLN A 181 -12.48 -7.83 -10.37
C GLN A 181 -13.67 -6.94 -10.74
N SER A 182 -13.43 -5.66 -11.01
CA SER A 182 -14.45 -4.79 -11.58
C SER A 182 -14.75 -5.20 -13.01
N VAL A 183 -16.02 -5.48 -13.28
CA VAL A 183 -16.54 -5.75 -14.64
C VAL A 183 -17.28 -4.51 -15.07
N LYS A 184 -16.59 -3.52 -15.59
CA LYS A 184 -17.26 -2.44 -16.30
C LYS A 184 -17.70 -3.02 -17.62
N ASN A 185 -18.94 -3.54 -17.68
CA ASN A 185 -19.57 -3.97 -18.91
C ASN A 185 -19.60 -2.78 -19.85
N LEU A 186 -18.70 -2.77 -20.82
CA LEU A 186 -19.04 -2.23 -22.10
C LEU A 186 -20.21 -3.08 -22.60
N LYS A 187 -21.44 -2.71 -22.24
CA LYS A 187 -22.63 -3.20 -22.94
C LYS A 187 -22.60 -2.64 -24.36
N THR A 188 -21.64 -3.15 -25.15
CA THR A 188 -21.68 -3.06 -26.60
C THR A 188 -22.66 -4.06 -27.20
N ASP A 189 -23.26 -4.92 -26.40
CA ASP A 189 -23.92 -6.12 -26.87
C ASP A 189 -25.42 -5.98 -27.07
N ASN A 190 -25.97 -4.85 -27.35
CA ASN A 190 -27.33 -4.79 -27.90
C ASN A 190 -27.65 -3.43 -28.53
N VAL A 191 -26.73 -2.83 -29.24
CA VAL A 191 -27.07 -1.75 -30.14
C VAL A 191 -27.60 -2.42 -31.43
N LYS A 192 -28.89 -2.71 -31.49
CA LYS A 192 -29.57 -3.04 -32.75
C LYS A 192 -29.22 -1.97 -33.79
N PRO A 193 -28.90 -2.35 -35.05
CA PRO A 193 -28.38 -1.44 -36.07
C PRO A 193 -29.49 -0.53 -36.62
N LYS A 194 -29.96 0.43 -35.82
CA LYS A 194 -30.93 1.46 -36.25
C LYS A 194 -30.60 2.86 -35.75
N ILE A 195 -29.31 3.18 -35.51
CA ILE A 195 -28.91 4.52 -35.14
C ILE A 195 -28.33 5.21 -36.36
N ARG A 196 -28.98 6.30 -36.83
CA ARG A 196 -28.52 7.14 -37.95
C ARG A 196 -27.05 7.57 -37.71
N GLU A 197 -26.23 7.52 -38.77
CA GLU A 197 -24.78 7.81 -38.77
C GLU A 197 -24.33 9.04 -38.00
N ARG A 198 -25.16 10.09 -37.88
CA ARG A 198 -24.87 11.30 -37.08
C ARG A 198 -24.81 11.06 -35.56
N LYS A 199 -25.44 10.01 -35.04
CA LYS A 199 -25.33 9.64 -33.62
C LYS A 199 -24.13 8.72 -33.34
N LEU A 200 -23.74 7.95 -34.37
CA LEU A 200 -22.59 7.03 -34.26
C LEU A 200 -21.29 7.79 -33.99
N ASN A 201 -21.06 8.92 -34.67
CA ASN A 201 -19.84 9.72 -34.49
C ASN A 201 -19.73 10.39 -33.09
N ARG A 202 -20.88 10.71 -32.45
CA ARG A 202 -20.86 11.23 -31.06
C ARG A 202 -20.71 10.11 -30.03
N THR A 203 -21.28 8.94 -30.31
CA THR A 203 -21.22 7.78 -29.42
C THR A 203 -19.86 7.09 -29.51
N SER A 204 -19.28 7.00 -30.72
CA SER A 204 -17.91 6.47 -30.90
C SER A 204 -16.85 7.38 -30.28
N LYS A 205 -17.03 8.73 -30.33
CA LYS A 205 -16.13 9.65 -29.66
C LYS A 205 -16.21 9.52 -28.12
N LYS A 206 -17.41 9.30 -27.56
CA LYS A 206 -17.59 9.00 -26.13
C LYS A 206 -17.08 7.59 -25.74
N LEU A 207 -17.11 6.63 -26.66
CA LEU A 207 -16.59 5.26 -26.46
C LEU A 207 -15.05 5.22 -26.54
N VAL A 208 -14.42 6.15 -27.24
CA VAL A 208 -12.96 6.28 -27.34
C VAL A 208 -12.39 7.08 -26.15
N GLU A 209 -13.17 8.00 -25.55
CA GLU A 209 -12.78 8.77 -24.38
C GLU A 209 -12.83 7.99 -23.06
N GLY A 210 -13.26 6.73 -23.04
CA GLY A 210 -13.40 5.93 -21.83
C GLY A 210 -12.98 4.48 -22.01
N SER A 211 -11.69 4.20 -22.23
CA SER A 211 -11.21 2.85 -21.94
C SER A 211 -11.48 2.56 -20.47
N PRO A 212 -12.10 1.41 -20.14
CA PRO A 212 -12.46 1.14 -18.75
C PRO A 212 -11.20 1.00 -17.91
N VAL A 213 -11.13 1.75 -16.82
CA VAL A 213 -10.18 1.50 -15.76
C VAL A 213 -10.59 0.18 -15.10
N ARG A 214 -9.70 -0.79 -15.07
CA ARG A 214 -9.93 -2.10 -14.47
C ARG A 214 -9.29 -2.15 -13.09
N GLN A 215 -10.00 -2.77 -12.14
CA GLN A 215 -9.53 -2.96 -10.78
C GLN A 215 -9.57 -4.43 -10.39
N TRP A 216 -8.53 -4.90 -9.72
CA TRP A 216 -8.46 -6.21 -9.09
C TRP A 216 -8.07 -6.05 -7.63
N LEU A 217 -8.85 -6.66 -6.75
CA LEU A 217 -8.61 -6.68 -5.31
C LEU A 217 -8.34 -8.12 -4.89
N TYR A 218 -7.14 -8.38 -4.42
CA TYR A 218 -6.72 -9.67 -3.89
C TYR A 218 -6.95 -9.71 -2.39
N VAL A 219 -7.76 -10.66 -1.96
CA VAL A 219 -8.29 -10.73 -0.60
C VAL A 219 -7.87 -12.05 0.04
N ASP A 220 -7.35 -11.97 1.23
CA ASP A 220 -7.00 -13.14 2.05
C ASP A 220 -8.26 -13.95 2.38
N PRO A 221 -8.29 -15.27 2.12
CA PRO A 221 -9.50 -16.09 2.28
C PRO A 221 -9.89 -16.37 3.73
N VAL A 222 -9.01 -16.09 4.68
CA VAL A 222 -9.23 -16.34 6.11
C VAL A 222 -9.60 -15.04 6.83
N THR A 223 -8.82 -14.01 6.62
CA THR A 223 -8.96 -12.72 7.33
C THR A 223 -9.81 -11.71 6.58
N PHE A 224 -10.10 -11.94 5.30
CA PHE A 224 -10.77 -11.02 4.38
C PHE A 224 -10.12 -9.64 4.29
N LYS A 225 -8.84 -9.53 4.64
CA LYS A 225 -8.05 -8.30 4.45
C LYS A 225 -7.54 -8.20 3.03
N LEU A 226 -7.45 -6.96 2.52
CA LEU A 226 -6.81 -6.71 1.24
C LEU A 226 -5.31 -6.98 1.34
N ARG A 227 -4.82 -7.84 0.45
CA ARG A 227 -3.39 -8.14 0.29
C ARG A 227 -2.78 -7.36 -0.85
N LYS A 228 -3.57 -7.11 -1.89
CA LYS A 228 -3.11 -6.38 -3.06
C LYS A 228 -4.29 -5.71 -3.75
N MET A 229 -4.03 -4.52 -4.24
CA MET A 229 -4.92 -3.78 -5.14
C MET A 229 -4.14 -3.53 -6.44
N LYS A 230 -4.77 -3.77 -7.58
CA LYS A 230 -4.23 -3.43 -8.89
C LYS A 230 -5.26 -2.60 -9.64
N VAL A 231 -4.82 -1.49 -10.22
CA VAL A 231 -5.63 -0.63 -11.09
C VAL A 231 -4.88 -0.50 -12.41
N GLU A 232 -5.58 -0.69 -13.52
CA GLU A 232 -5.05 -0.58 -14.87
C GLU A 232 -5.91 0.38 -15.69
N ASP A 233 -5.30 1.44 -16.17
CA ASP A 233 -5.84 2.37 -17.15
C ASP A 233 -5.15 2.10 -18.50
N ALA A 234 -5.76 1.22 -19.29
CA ALA A 234 -5.20 0.80 -20.56
C ALA A 234 -5.14 1.93 -21.59
N ALA A 235 -6.06 2.92 -21.50
CA ALA A 235 -6.09 4.05 -22.42
C ALA A 235 -4.85 4.93 -22.29
N ASN A 236 -4.39 5.12 -21.08
CA ASN A 236 -3.26 5.97 -20.77
C ASN A 236 -1.98 5.17 -20.47
N SER A 237 -2.01 3.84 -20.68
CA SER A 237 -0.90 2.92 -20.36
C SER A 237 -0.38 3.09 -18.92
N ARG A 238 -1.30 3.29 -17.96
CA ARG A 238 -0.99 3.48 -16.56
C ARG A 238 -1.37 2.26 -15.73
N ASN A 239 -0.54 1.93 -14.78
CA ASN A 239 -0.75 0.84 -13.83
C ASN A 239 -0.40 1.28 -12.42
N LEU A 240 -1.29 0.99 -11.47
CA LEU A 240 -1.03 1.13 -10.04
C LEU A 240 -1.15 -0.24 -9.38
N SER A 241 -0.16 -0.62 -8.59
CA SER A 241 -0.21 -1.77 -7.71
C SER A 241 0.08 -1.33 -6.28
N ILE A 242 -0.75 -1.74 -5.34
CA ILE A 242 -0.55 -1.51 -3.91
C ILE A 242 -0.61 -2.85 -3.22
N GLU A 243 0.44 -3.20 -2.48
CA GLU A 243 0.53 -4.45 -1.73
C GLU A 243 0.57 -4.15 -0.24
N PHE A 244 -0.15 -4.95 0.54
CA PHE A 244 -0.27 -4.84 1.98
C PHE A 244 0.29 -6.12 2.61
N SER A 245 1.25 -5.98 3.51
CA SER A 245 1.93 -7.11 4.16
C SER A 245 2.23 -6.81 5.64
N ASP A 246 2.87 -7.75 6.30
CA ASP A 246 3.29 -7.64 7.70
C ASP A 246 2.15 -7.25 8.65
N PHE A 247 0.96 -7.88 8.44
CA PHE A 247 -0.21 -7.57 9.24
C PHE A 247 0.03 -7.84 10.73
N ALA A 248 -0.26 -6.84 11.54
CA ALA A 248 -0.17 -6.89 13.00
C ALA A 248 -1.54 -6.62 13.63
N GLU A 249 -1.74 -7.14 14.83
CA GLU A 249 -2.95 -6.92 15.60
C GLU A 249 -2.88 -5.58 16.35
N ILE A 250 -3.86 -4.69 16.10
CA ILE A 250 -4.03 -3.42 16.78
C ILE A 250 -5.44 -3.40 17.38
N LYS A 251 -5.57 -3.39 18.70
CA LYS A 251 -6.86 -3.46 19.40
C LYS A 251 -7.76 -4.59 18.87
N LYS A 252 -7.20 -5.80 18.69
CA LYS A 252 -7.87 -7.01 18.17
C LYS A 252 -8.29 -6.93 16.69
N GLN A 253 -7.79 -6.00 15.94
CA GLN A 253 -8.03 -5.86 14.51
C GLN A 253 -6.71 -5.94 13.75
N LEU A 254 -6.70 -6.63 12.61
CA LEU A 254 -5.52 -6.72 11.76
C LEU A 254 -5.35 -5.45 10.93
N TYR A 255 -4.13 -4.90 10.93
CA TYR A 255 -3.74 -3.75 10.13
C TYR A 255 -2.36 -4.01 9.49
N PRO A 256 -2.11 -3.55 8.24
CA PRO A 256 -0.83 -3.78 7.57
C PRO A 256 0.31 -3.05 8.25
N GLY A 257 1.43 -3.73 8.45
CA GLY A 257 2.69 -3.15 8.92
C GLY A 257 3.56 -2.66 7.77
N GLU A 258 3.30 -3.10 6.54
CA GLU A 258 3.99 -2.63 5.35
C GLU A 258 3.00 -2.39 4.20
N ILE A 259 3.19 -1.25 3.51
CA ILE A 259 2.49 -0.91 2.26
C ILE A 259 3.55 -0.69 1.20
N PHE A 260 3.42 -1.38 0.06
CA PHE A 260 4.27 -1.18 -1.10
C PHE A 260 3.42 -0.70 -2.27
N LEU A 261 3.75 0.48 -2.77
CA LEU A 261 3.08 1.10 -3.92
C LEU A 261 4.03 1.09 -5.11
N HIS A 262 3.52 0.67 -6.26
CA HIS A 262 4.20 0.76 -7.54
C HIS A 262 3.26 1.39 -8.56
N PHE A 263 3.62 2.55 -9.05
CA PHE A 263 2.95 3.26 -10.13
C PHE A 263 3.83 3.25 -11.37
N PHE A 264 3.23 2.90 -12.50
CA PHE A 264 3.88 2.92 -13.79
C PHE A 264 3.04 3.72 -14.80
N SER A 265 3.70 4.58 -15.55
CA SER A 265 3.20 5.24 -16.76
C SER A 265 4.33 5.34 -17.79
N PRO A 266 4.06 5.70 -19.06
CA PRO A 266 5.12 5.89 -20.06
C PRO A 266 6.24 6.84 -19.62
N ASP A 267 5.90 7.86 -18.85
CA ASP A 267 6.82 8.91 -18.42
C ASP A 267 7.33 8.76 -16.99
N ASN A 268 6.73 7.85 -16.20
CA ASN A 268 7.02 7.72 -14.77
C ASN A 268 6.97 6.27 -14.31
N ASN A 269 7.98 5.86 -13.56
CA ASN A 269 8.02 4.56 -12.88
C ASN A 269 8.41 4.80 -11.42
N MET A 270 7.42 4.83 -10.54
CA MET A 270 7.58 5.20 -9.14
C MET A 270 7.27 4.02 -8.22
N GLN A 271 8.15 3.76 -7.29
CA GLN A 271 7.97 2.77 -6.23
C GLN A 271 8.09 3.45 -4.87
N MET A 272 7.21 3.10 -3.95
CA MET A 272 7.27 3.56 -2.57
C MET A 272 6.98 2.40 -1.61
N ARG A 273 7.93 2.13 -0.72
CA ARG A 273 7.79 1.17 0.36
C ARG A 273 7.65 1.91 1.68
N MET A 274 6.62 1.61 2.42
CA MET A 274 6.28 2.25 3.69
C MET A 274 6.17 1.18 4.77
N LYS A 275 7.04 1.24 5.78
CA LYS A 275 6.95 0.41 7.00
C LYS A 275 6.32 1.22 8.11
N LEU A 276 5.20 0.71 8.62
CA LEU A 276 4.33 1.41 9.56
C LEU A 276 4.52 0.86 10.97
N SER A 277 4.60 1.74 11.95
CA SER A 277 4.72 1.36 13.37
C SER A 277 4.25 2.48 14.28
N ASN A 278 4.09 2.15 15.56
CA ASN A 278 3.65 3.08 16.60
C ASN A 278 2.25 3.65 16.31
N PHE A 279 1.27 2.76 16.39
CA PHE A 279 -0.13 3.05 16.11
C PHE A 279 -0.86 3.55 17.37
N SER A 280 -1.79 4.48 17.19
CA SER A 280 -2.75 4.92 18.20
C SER A 280 -4.12 5.08 17.56
N MET A 281 -5.18 4.72 18.29
CA MET A 281 -6.58 4.94 17.88
C MET A 281 -7.27 5.94 18.83
N GLU A 282 -6.50 6.69 19.57
CA GLU A 282 -7.00 7.75 20.44
C GLU A 282 -7.15 9.03 19.65
N GLU A 283 -8.10 9.86 20.08
CA GLU A 283 -8.28 11.19 19.50
C GLU A 283 -7.04 12.05 19.85
N GLU A 284 -6.30 12.38 18.81
CA GLU A 284 -5.21 13.36 18.93
C GLU A 284 -5.68 14.66 18.28
N LYS A 285 -5.36 15.79 18.89
CA LYS A 285 -5.66 17.09 18.28
C LYS A 285 -4.89 17.21 16.99
N SER A 286 -5.59 17.21 15.86
CA SER A 286 -4.98 17.53 14.57
C SER A 286 -4.31 18.88 14.63
N PRO A 287 -3.06 19.00 14.20
CA PRO A 287 -2.42 20.28 14.09
C PRO A 287 -3.25 21.14 13.11
N ARG A 288 -3.59 22.37 13.52
CA ARG A 288 -4.30 23.29 12.62
C ARG A 288 -3.41 23.61 11.43
N PHE A 289 -4.02 23.73 10.24
CA PHE A 289 -3.31 24.23 9.08
C PHE A 289 -2.80 25.66 9.36
N LYS A 290 -1.49 25.81 9.38
CA LYS A 290 -0.82 27.11 9.53
C LYS A 290 0.25 27.21 8.48
N VAL A 291 0.23 28.31 7.74
CA VAL A 291 1.28 28.70 6.81
C VAL A 291 2.17 29.68 7.56
N PRO A 292 3.49 29.50 7.58
CA PRO A 292 4.41 30.50 8.10
C PRO A 292 4.33 31.82 7.30
N GLU A 293 4.56 32.96 7.92
CA GLU A 293 4.35 34.29 7.33
C GLU A 293 5.20 34.56 6.08
N ASN A 294 6.35 33.91 5.98
CA ASN A 294 7.31 34.14 4.87
C ASN A 294 7.10 33.19 3.69
N PHE A 295 6.06 32.32 3.71
CA PHE A 295 5.85 31.32 2.67
C PHE A 295 5.08 31.90 1.50
N THR A 296 5.50 31.54 0.29
CA THR A 296 4.86 31.96 -0.96
C THR A 296 3.83 30.95 -1.42
N ARG A 297 2.66 31.41 -1.81
CA ARG A 297 1.65 30.54 -2.40
C ARG A 297 2.08 30.14 -3.82
N THR A 298 2.10 28.83 -4.06
CA THR A 298 2.27 28.28 -5.42
C THR A 298 0.87 28.00 -5.97
N LEU A 299 0.60 28.48 -7.17
CA LEU A 299 -0.60 28.15 -7.93
C LEU A 299 -0.27 26.97 -8.84
N HIS A 300 -1.26 26.13 -9.05
CA HIS A 300 -1.21 25.07 -10.05
C HIS A 300 -1.81 25.66 -11.34
N ASP A 301 -0.99 25.72 -12.39
CA ASP A 301 -1.42 26.14 -13.74
C ASP A 301 -2.02 24.96 -14.51
#